data_35aed78715210393b1c3e8c4cdc21259
#
_entry.id   35aed78715210393b1c3e8c4cdc21259
#
_cell.length_a   1.000
_cell.length_b   1.000
_cell.length_c   1.000
_cell.angle_alpha   90.00
_cell.angle_beta   90.00
_cell.angle_gamma   90.00
#
_symmetry.space_group_name_H-M   'P 1'
#
loop_
_entity.id
_entity.type
_entity.pdbx_description
1 polymer ?
#
loop_
_entity_poly.entity_id
_entity_poly.type
_entity_poly.pdbx_seq_one_letter_code
_entity_poly.pdbx_strand_id
1 'polypeptide(L)'
;MKLGHGDSPLPPRRATPIDLLEAALLNEFNETAQPSMPDTKTILTEMNDRSREVFRRVVEGYLETGSPMGSRTLTRSLSEKVSAATIRNVMQDLEFLGLLDSPHVSAGRIPTELGLRMFVDGLLEVGNLAEQDREKLDATVGGNNADVAHKLDRIGAALSGVTQGASLVLSPKHEAPIRHIEFVSLSPTRALAVLVFADGHVENRIFAPPMGQTPSSMREAANFLNALAEGKTVSELKRIMQTEVKARRQEIDQLARDLIESGAAIWENEGDMGERLIVRGRSHLLDSGGESEELERIRSLFDDLERKRDITEFLELTEEGEGVRIFIGSENKLFSLSGSSLVVSPYMNADRKIIGAVGVIGPTRLNYGRIVPIVDYTAQLVGKLISDQS
;
A
#
# COMPACT_ATOMS: atom_id res chain seq x y z
N MET A 1 -3.92 13.85 -74.41
CA MET A 1 -2.63 14.42 -74.09
C MET A 1 -2.65 14.73 -72.57
N LYS A 2 -2.17 13.80 -71.70
CA LYS A 2 -2.15 13.92 -70.25
C LYS A 2 -0.70 13.98 -69.86
N LEU A 3 -0.31 15.11 -69.26
CA LEU A 3 1.00 15.28 -68.59
C LEU A 3 0.83 14.91 -67.12
N GLY A 4 1.51 13.85 -66.74
CA GLY A 4 1.63 13.45 -65.32
C GLY A 4 2.71 14.28 -64.63
N HIS A 5 2.35 14.83 -63.46
CA HIS A 5 3.31 15.41 -62.56
C HIS A 5 3.77 14.28 -61.61
N GLY A 6 5.05 13.96 -61.70
CA GLY A 6 5.70 13.05 -60.79
C GLY A 6 6.18 13.85 -59.57
N ASP A 7 5.65 13.51 -58.40
CA ASP A 7 6.20 13.94 -57.11
C ASP A 7 7.44 13.09 -56.80
N SER A 8 8.60 13.71 -56.85
CA SER A 8 9.85 13.16 -56.33
C SER A 8 9.94 13.42 -54.84
N PRO A 9 10.27 12.42 -54.03
CA PRO A 9 10.47 12.64 -52.58
C PRO A 9 11.71 13.50 -52.33
N LEU A 10 11.59 14.49 -51.46
CA LEU A 10 12.65 15.35 -51.01
C LEU A 10 13.75 14.50 -50.32
N PRO A 11 15.04 14.83 -50.49
CA PRO A 11 16.12 14.12 -49.84
C PRO A 11 16.08 14.34 -48.31
N PRO A 12 16.50 13.36 -47.48
CA PRO A 12 16.49 13.47 -46.05
C PRO A 12 17.39 14.65 -45.63
N ARG A 13 16.86 15.48 -44.72
CA ARG A 13 17.62 16.59 -44.09
C ARG A 13 18.86 16.01 -43.42
N ARG A 14 20.02 16.56 -43.77
CA ARG A 14 21.25 16.28 -42.99
C ARG A 14 21.10 16.85 -41.60
N ALA A 15 21.31 16.00 -40.58
CA ALA A 15 21.31 16.40 -39.20
C ALA A 15 22.29 17.57 -38.98
N THR A 16 21.84 18.57 -38.25
CA THR A 16 22.67 19.72 -37.91
C THR A 16 23.66 19.34 -36.78
N PRO A 17 24.78 20.08 -36.62
CA PRO A 17 25.69 19.84 -35.48
C PRO A 17 24.99 19.90 -34.12
N ILE A 18 23.88 20.65 -34.02
CA ILE A 18 23.07 20.74 -32.79
C ILE A 18 22.30 19.45 -32.56
N ASP A 19 21.71 18.86 -33.60
CA ASP A 19 20.97 17.58 -33.49
C ASP A 19 21.91 16.43 -33.08
N LEU A 20 23.16 16.47 -33.52
CA LEU A 20 24.22 15.51 -33.14
C LEU A 20 24.67 15.73 -31.70
N LEU A 21 24.74 16.97 -31.23
CA LEU A 21 25.11 17.28 -29.84
C LEU A 21 24.00 16.90 -28.85
N GLU A 22 22.71 17.15 -29.21
CA GLU A 22 21.57 16.69 -28.41
C GLU A 22 21.48 15.16 -28.36
N ALA A 23 21.72 14.46 -29.47
CA ALA A 23 21.74 13.01 -29.49
C ALA A 23 22.94 12.44 -28.68
N ALA A 24 24.08 13.10 -28.66
CA ALA A 24 25.24 12.72 -27.85
C ALA A 24 24.96 12.95 -26.35
N LEU A 25 24.37 14.10 -25.98
CA LEU A 25 23.98 14.38 -24.61
C LEU A 25 22.90 13.44 -24.10
N LEU A 26 21.91 13.09 -24.89
CA LEU A 26 20.90 12.11 -24.56
C LEU A 26 21.45 10.68 -24.41
N ASN A 27 22.50 10.33 -25.17
CA ASN A 27 23.20 9.05 -25.00
C ASN A 27 24.11 9.04 -23.77
N GLU A 28 24.79 10.13 -23.44
CA GLU A 28 25.60 10.21 -22.19
C GLU A 28 24.70 10.18 -20.94
N PHE A 29 23.48 10.73 -21.00
CA PHE A 29 22.50 10.61 -19.88
C PHE A 29 21.88 9.20 -19.77
N ASN A 30 21.86 8.42 -20.84
CA ASN A 30 21.31 7.06 -20.81
C ASN A 30 22.38 5.98 -20.55
N GLU A 31 23.67 6.32 -20.61
CA GLU A 31 24.80 5.42 -20.33
C GLU A 31 25.40 5.59 -18.93
N THR A 32 24.91 6.52 -18.11
CA THR A 32 25.08 6.39 -16.66
C THR A 32 24.12 5.30 -16.17
N ALA A 33 24.44 4.05 -16.51
CA ALA A 33 24.01 2.90 -15.78
C ALA A 33 24.25 3.20 -14.30
N GLN A 34 23.17 3.36 -13.52
CA GLN A 34 23.28 3.27 -12.07
C GLN A 34 24.09 1.98 -11.82
N PRO A 35 25.17 2.02 -11.06
CA PRO A 35 25.88 0.80 -10.72
C PRO A 35 24.84 -0.14 -10.15
N SER A 36 24.61 -1.27 -10.80
CA SER A 36 23.71 -2.31 -10.32
C SER A 36 24.15 -2.58 -8.90
N MET A 37 23.27 -2.25 -7.92
CA MET A 37 23.56 -2.51 -6.52
C MET A 37 23.95 -3.99 -6.42
N PRO A 38 25.08 -4.34 -5.82
CA PRO A 38 25.48 -5.73 -5.68
C PRO A 38 24.36 -6.47 -4.97
N ASP A 39 24.01 -7.65 -5.47
CA ASP A 39 22.94 -8.49 -4.91
C ASP A 39 23.24 -8.70 -3.42
N THR A 40 22.30 -8.31 -2.57
CA THR A 40 22.39 -8.36 -1.10
C THR A 40 22.86 -9.73 -0.61
N LYS A 41 22.47 -10.80 -1.30
CA LYS A 41 22.88 -12.18 -1.00
C LYS A 41 24.37 -12.41 -1.27
N THR A 42 24.93 -11.79 -2.29
CA THR A 42 26.35 -11.92 -2.64
C THR A 42 27.22 -11.27 -1.56
N ILE A 43 26.89 -10.07 -1.11
CA ILE A 43 27.62 -9.37 -0.05
C ILE A 43 27.62 -10.18 1.25
N LEU A 44 26.48 -10.72 1.65
CA LEU A 44 26.39 -11.56 2.86
C LEU A 44 27.22 -12.84 2.77
N THR A 45 27.30 -13.45 1.59
CA THR A 45 28.07 -14.68 1.36
C THR A 45 29.57 -14.43 1.44
N GLU A 46 30.02 -13.26 1.00
CA GLU A 46 31.44 -12.85 1.01
C GLU A 46 31.93 -12.36 2.38
N MET A 47 30.98 -11.95 3.27
CA MET A 47 31.32 -11.55 4.62
C MET A 47 31.78 -12.73 5.47
N ASN A 48 32.89 -12.56 6.19
CA ASN A 48 33.30 -13.54 7.21
C ASN A 48 32.35 -13.53 8.41
N ASP A 49 32.33 -14.64 9.18
CA ASP A 49 31.40 -14.84 10.29
C ASP A 49 31.46 -13.74 11.35
N ARG A 50 32.67 -13.23 11.62
CA ARG A 50 32.88 -12.13 12.58
C ARG A 50 32.26 -10.82 12.10
N SER A 51 32.45 -10.45 10.84
CA SER A 51 31.85 -9.25 10.24
C SER A 51 30.33 -9.35 10.24
N ARG A 52 29.82 -10.54 9.95
CA ARG A 52 28.37 -10.83 9.97
C ARG A 52 27.79 -10.70 11.39
N GLU A 53 28.49 -11.23 12.40
CA GLU A 53 28.04 -11.09 13.80
C GLU A 53 28.09 -9.65 14.30
N VAL A 54 29.18 -8.92 14.01
CA VAL A 54 29.29 -7.50 14.35
C VAL A 54 28.17 -6.69 13.69
N PHE A 55 27.95 -6.91 12.39
CA PHE A 55 26.89 -6.23 11.66
C PHE A 55 25.51 -6.52 12.27
N ARG A 56 25.18 -7.79 12.51
CA ARG A 56 23.93 -8.18 13.16
C ARG A 56 23.74 -7.46 14.49
N ARG A 57 24.77 -7.45 15.37
CA ARG A 57 24.68 -6.79 16.68
C ARG A 57 24.55 -5.28 16.60
N VAL A 58 25.16 -4.64 15.59
CA VAL A 58 24.94 -3.20 15.36
C VAL A 58 23.49 -2.92 15.00
N VAL A 59 22.91 -3.70 14.07
CA VAL A 59 21.54 -3.51 13.63
C VAL A 59 20.57 -3.81 14.76
N GLU A 60 20.66 -4.96 15.44
CA GLU A 60 19.81 -5.32 16.57
C GLU A 60 19.83 -4.25 17.65
N GLY A 61 21.02 -3.82 18.08
CA GLY A 61 21.15 -2.79 19.11
C GLY A 61 20.59 -1.43 18.68
N TYR A 62 20.72 -1.07 17.40
CA TYR A 62 20.08 0.14 16.86
C TYR A 62 18.56 0.03 16.83
N LEU A 63 18.01 -1.10 16.38
CA LEU A 63 16.56 -1.32 16.37
C LEU A 63 15.94 -1.29 17.79
N GLU A 64 16.69 -1.76 18.79
CA GLU A 64 16.24 -1.74 20.20
C GLU A 64 16.31 -0.35 20.83
N THR A 65 17.40 0.39 20.57
CA THR A 65 17.69 1.63 21.34
C THR A 65 17.43 2.91 20.56
N GLY A 66 17.36 2.84 19.23
CA GLY A 66 17.33 4.00 18.34
C GLY A 66 18.61 4.84 18.34
N SER A 67 19.68 4.35 18.97
CA SER A 67 20.93 5.10 19.17
C SER A 67 22.11 4.47 18.42
N PRO A 68 23.08 5.27 17.98
CA PRO A 68 24.27 4.75 17.31
C PRO A 68 25.04 3.77 18.21
N MET A 69 25.43 2.62 17.65
CA MET A 69 26.15 1.57 18.39
C MET A 69 27.65 1.77 18.39
N GLY A 70 28.24 1.85 19.58
CA GLY A 70 29.67 2.02 19.77
C GLY A 70 30.42 0.68 19.88
N SER A 71 31.68 0.63 19.41
CA SER A 71 32.52 -0.59 19.48
C SER A 71 32.71 -1.11 20.91
N ARG A 72 32.74 -0.24 21.92
CA ARG A 72 32.84 -0.64 23.33
C ARG A 72 31.56 -1.30 23.85
N THR A 73 30.42 -0.88 23.40
CA THR A 73 29.12 -1.51 23.74
C THR A 73 29.06 -2.91 23.17
N LEU A 74 29.49 -3.06 21.90
CA LEU A 74 29.47 -4.32 21.19
C LEU A 74 30.41 -5.39 21.76
N THR A 75 31.54 -5.00 22.40
CA THR A 75 32.44 -5.98 23.05
C THR A 75 31.74 -6.82 24.14
N ARG A 76 30.62 -6.35 24.68
CA ARG A 76 29.87 -7.03 25.73
C ARG A 76 28.78 -7.96 25.21
N SER A 77 28.35 -7.75 23.95
CA SER A 77 27.25 -8.49 23.33
C SER A 77 27.70 -9.56 22.32
N LEU A 78 28.99 -9.58 21.97
CA LEU A 78 29.54 -10.58 21.05
C LEU A 78 29.82 -11.89 21.77
N SER A 79 29.60 -13.01 21.07
CA SER A 79 29.86 -14.37 21.55
C SER A 79 31.34 -14.65 21.79
N GLU A 80 32.21 -14.07 20.99
CA GLU A 80 33.67 -14.15 21.13
C GLU A 80 34.25 -12.90 21.77
N LYS A 81 35.34 -13.07 22.56
CA LYS A 81 36.09 -11.95 23.13
C LYS A 81 36.92 -11.25 22.05
N VAL A 82 36.36 -10.20 21.47
CA VAL A 82 37.01 -9.37 20.45
C VAL A 82 37.36 -8.01 21.03
N SER A 83 38.55 -7.47 20.67
CA SER A 83 38.93 -6.13 21.14
C SER A 83 38.08 -5.02 20.50
N ALA A 84 37.85 -3.93 21.25
CA ALA A 84 37.12 -2.78 20.74
C ALA A 84 37.79 -2.16 19.49
N ALA A 85 39.10 -2.31 19.34
CA ALA A 85 39.83 -1.86 18.16
C ALA A 85 39.49 -2.72 16.93
N THR A 86 39.48 -4.05 17.09
CA THR A 86 39.07 -4.97 16.02
C THR A 86 37.63 -4.72 15.57
N ILE A 87 36.70 -4.53 16.53
CA ILE A 87 35.29 -4.21 16.20
C ILE A 87 35.22 -2.90 15.43
N ARG A 88 35.98 -1.88 15.83
CA ARG A 88 36.01 -0.59 15.10
C ARG A 88 36.48 -0.75 13.67
N ASN A 89 37.50 -1.56 13.40
CA ASN A 89 37.97 -1.83 12.03
C ASN A 89 36.84 -2.52 11.22
N VAL A 90 36.21 -3.55 11.77
CA VAL A 90 35.08 -4.22 11.10
C VAL A 90 33.94 -3.22 10.83
N MET A 91 33.62 -2.33 11.76
CA MET A 91 32.58 -1.31 11.53
C MET A 91 32.99 -0.31 10.43
N GLN A 92 34.29 0.00 10.27
CA GLN A 92 34.80 0.83 9.16
C GLN A 92 34.69 0.10 7.83
N ASP A 93 34.99 -1.20 7.79
CA ASP A 93 34.83 -2.00 6.58
C ASP A 93 33.35 -2.06 6.15
N LEU A 94 32.45 -2.24 7.11
CA LEU A 94 30.99 -2.22 6.87
C LEU A 94 30.47 -0.85 6.43
N GLU A 95 31.07 0.24 6.93
CA GLU A 95 30.76 1.60 6.50
C GLU A 95 31.25 1.82 5.05
N PHE A 96 32.46 1.33 4.72
CA PHE A 96 32.96 1.38 3.35
C PHE A 96 32.10 0.61 2.36
N LEU A 97 31.49 -0.50 2.78
CA LEU A 97 30.51 -1.27 2.01
C LEU A 97 29.13 -0.59 1.93
N GLY A 98 28.93 0.57 2.57
CA GLY A 98 27.68 1.30 2.59
C GLY A 98 26.59 0.66 3.46
N LEU A 99 26.92 -0.31 4.33
CA LEU A 99 25.97 -0.99 5.21
C LEU A 99 25.74 -0.26 6.52
N LEU A 100 26.74 0.47 6.97
CA LEU A 100 26.69 1.32 8.16
C LEU A 100 27.02 2.76 7.79
N ASP A 101 26.60 3.69 8.63
CA ASP A 101 26.90 5.10 8.53
C ASP A 101 27.27 5.68 9.90
N SER A 102 27.95 6.83 9.90
CA SER A 102 28.34 7.57 11.09
C SER A 102 27.65 8.92 11.14
N PRO A 103 26.62 9.12 12.00
CA PRO A 103 25.95 10.42 12.11
C PRO A 103 26.91 11.55 12.47
N HIS A 104 27.96 11.25 13.26
CA HIS A 104 29.02 12.20 13.67
C HIS A 104 30.36 11.46 13.87
N VAL A 105 31.47 12.16 13.70
CA VAL A 105 32.85 11.62 13.77
C VAL A 105 33.14 10.83 15.08
N SER A 106 32.51 11.20 16.19
CA SER A 106 32.66 10.52 17.49
C SER A 106 31.49 9.63 17.87
N ALA A 107 30.43 9.59 17.08
CA ALA A 107 29.29 8.73 17.30
C ALA A 107 29.63 7.26 16.99
N GLY A 108 28.80 6.35 17.47
CA GLY A 108 28.81 4.97 16.99
C GLY A 108 28.42 4.86 15.52
N ARG A 109 28.00 3.68 15.11
CA ARG A 109 27.47 3.45 13.78
C ARG A 109 25.99 3.14 13.83
N ILE A 110 25.26 3.56 12.79
CA ILE A 110 23.88 3.22 12.51
C ILE A 110 23.81 2.42 11.20
N PRO A 111 22.82 1.53 11.01
CA PRO A 111 22.62 0.91 9.72
C PRO A 111 22.07 1.93 8.70
N THR A 112 22.50 1.82 7.46
CA THR A 112 21.87 2.47 6.30
C THR A 112 20.59 1.73 5.91
N GLU A 113 19.79 2.29 4.97
CA GLU A 113 18.65 1.57 4.39
C GLU A 113 19.09 0.26 3.73
N LEU A 114 20.20 0.28 2.98
CA LEU A 114 20.82 -0.92 2.41
C LEU A 114 21.21 -1.93 3.49
N GLY A 115 21.81 -1.45 4.59
CA GLY A 115 22.14 -2.31 5.73
C GLY A 115 20.92 -2.93 6.37
N LEU A 116 19.86 -2.15 6.60
CA LEU A 116 18.58 -2.67 7.13
C LEU A 116 17.96 -3.70 6.18
N ARG A 117 17.95 -3.44 4.86
CA ARG A 117 17.47 -4.38 3.84
C ARG A 117 18.23 -5.71 3.90
N MET A 118 19.56 -5.63 3.93
CA MET A 118 20.42 -6.81 4.00
C MET A 118 20.24 -7.60 5.28
N PHE A 119 20.04 -6.91 6.41
CA PHE A 119 19.72 -7.56 7.69
C PHE A 119 18.39 -8.30 7.62
N VAL A 120 17.35 -7.67 7.09
CA VAL A 120 16.02 -8.26 6.97
C VAL A 120 16.03 -9.48 6.05
N ASP A 121 16.74 -9.42 4.92
CA ASP A 121 16.75 -10.50 3.93
C ASP A 121 17.59 -11.72 4.35
N GLY A 122 18.61 -11.52 5.18
CA GLY A 122 19.57 -12.59 5.40
C GLY A 122 19.94 -12.90 6.85
N LEU A 123 19.66 -11.99 7.79
CA LEU A 123 20.08 -12.15 9.18
C LEU A 123 18.95 -12.03 10.19
N LEU A 124 17.75 -11.59 9.74
CA LEU A 124 16.61 -11.44 10.62
C LEU A 124 16.13 -12.80 11.12
N GLU A 125 16.15 -12.97 12.42
CA GLU A 125 15.51 -14.10 13.08
C GLU A 125 14.07 -13.69 13.41
N VAL A 126 13.10 -14.19 12.66
CA VAL A 126 11.68 -13.96 12.93
C VAL A 126 11.30 -14.76 14.17
N GLY A 127 10.91 -14.05 15.24
CA GLY A 127 10.45 -14.66 16.49
C GLY A 127 9.08 -15.32 16.34
N ASN A 128 8.69 -16.07 17.36
CA ASN A 128 7.31 -16.53 17.48
C ASN A 128 6.44 -15.39 18.00
N LEU A 129 5.17 -15.38 17.58
CA LEU A 129 4.18 -14.44 18.13
C LEU A 129 4.05 -14.69 19.65
N ALA A 130 4.25 -13.65 20.46
CA ALA A 130 4.08 -13.73 21.89
C ALA A 130 2.62 -14.01 22.25
N GLU A 131 2.36 -14.91 23.20
CA GLU A 131 0.99 -15.31 23.58
C GLU A 131 0.14 -14.11 24.02
N GLN A 132 0.73 -13.16 24.77
CA GLN A 132 0.06 -11.93 25.18
C GLN A 132 -0.38 -11.05 23.99
N ASP A 133 0.42 -10.98 22.93
CA ASP A 133 0.10 -10.22 21.74
C ASP A 133 -1.00 -10.92 20.94
N ARG A 134 -0.96 -12.26 20.89
CA ARG A 134 -1.98 -13.09 20.29
C ARG A 134 -3.34 -12.95 20.98
N GLU A 135 -3.37 -13.07 22.31
CA GLU A 135 -4.59 -12.90 23.12
C GLU A 135 -5.26 -11.53 22.89
N LYS A 136 -4.45 -10.46 22.79
CA LYS A 136 -4.98 -9.11 22.50
C LYS A 136 -5.63 -9.03 21.12
N LEU A 137 -5.05 -9.66 20.11
CA LEU A 137 -5.61 -9.69 18.76
C LEU A 137 -6.88 -10.55 18.70
N ASP A 138 -6.86 -11.74 19.30
CA ASP A 138 -8.01 -12.67 19.33
C ASP A 138 -9.22 -12.05 20.04
N ALA A 139 -9.00 -11.30 21.11
CA ALA A 139 -10.06 -10.59 21.82
C ALA A 139 -10.83 -9.59 20.97
N THR A 140 -10.27 -9.14 19.83
CA THR A 140 -10.95 -8.19 18.92
C THR A 140 -12.01 -8.83 18.07
N VAL A 141 -11.91 -10.12 17.79
CA VAL A 141 -12.85 -10.87 16.93
C VAL A 141 -14.12 -11.29 17.68
N GLY A 142 -14.04 -11.39 19.02
CA GLY A 142 -15.17 -11.76 19.88
C GLY A 142 -16.29 -10.69 19.88
N GLY A 143 -17.53 -11.09 19.61
CA GLY A 143 -18.73 -10.25 19.65
C GLY A 143 -19.69 -10.60 18.52
N ASN A 144 -20.88 -11.09 18.89
CA ASN A 144 -21.79 -11.79 17.97
C ASN A 144 -22.57 -10.92 16.98
N ASN A 145 -22.47 -9.57 16.98
CA ASN A 145 -23.36 -8.72 16.14
C ASN A 145 -22.67 -7.47 15.55
N ALA A 146 -21.36 -7.39 15.50
CA ALA A 146 -20.71 -6.23 14.89
C ALA A 146 -20.48 -6.47 13.39
N ASP A 147 -20.80 -5.48 12.58
CA ASP A 147 -20.47 -5.40 11.15
C ASP A 147 -18.96 -5.63 10.90
N VAL A 148 -18.63 -6.21 9.73
CA VAL A 148 -17.25 -6.49 9.31
C VAL A 148 -16.37 -5.25 9.43
N ALA A 149 -16.85 -4.10 8.96
CA ALA A 149 -16.11 -2.85 9.02
C ALA A 149 -15.71 -2.46 10.45
N HIS A 150 -16.64 -2.64 11.41
CA HIS A 150 -16.36 -2.37 12.82
C HIS A 150 -15.34 -3.36 13.42
N LYS A 151 -15.41 -4.64 13.02
CA LYS A 151 -14.42 -5.65 13.46
C LYS A 151 -13.03 -5.34 12.90
N LEU A 152 -12.92 -4.99 11.62
CA LEU A 152 -11.66 -4.58 11.00
C LEU A 152 -11.07 -3.33 11.67
N ASP A 153 -11.92 -2.38 12.04
CA ASP A 153 -11.52 -1.18 12.77
C ASP A 153 -10.91 -1.53 14.16
N ARG A 154 -11.53 -2.44 14.90
CA ARG A 154 -11.02 -2.93 16.18
C ARG A 154 -9.70 -3.69 16.03
N ILE A 155 -9.59 -4.53 15.00
CA ILE A 155 -8.34 -5.24 14.68
C ILE A 155 -7.22 -4.23 14.37
N GLY A 156 -7.49 -3.21 13.56
CA GLY A 156 -6.54 -2.15 13.28
C GLY A 156 -6.09 -1.43 14.56
N ALA A 157 -7.02 -1.08 15.44
CA ALA A 157 -6.69 -0.45 16.73
C ALA A 157 -5.82 -1.35 17.62
N ALA A 158 -6.13 -2.64 17.71
CA ALA A 158 -5.33 -3.59 18.47
C ALA A 158 -3.94 -3.81 17.88
N LEU A 159 -3.85 -3.96 16.55
CA LEU A 159 -2.58 -4.09 15.83
C LEU A 159 -1.68 -2.88 16.10
N SER A 160 -2.22 -1.67 16.01
CA SER A 160 -1.48 -0.46 16.34
C SER A 160 -1.02 -0.45 17.81
N GLY A 161 -1.88 -0.82 18.76
CA GLY A 161 -1.55 -0.87 20.17
C GLY A 161 -0.44 -1.88 20.51
N VAL A 162 -0.46 -3.06 19.84
CA VAL A 162 0.56 -4.11 20.03
C VAL A 162 1.89 -3.74 19.39
N THR A 163 1.87 -3.16 18.21
CA THR A 163 3.08 -2.84 17.42
C THR A 163 3.69 -1.48 17.75
N GLN A 164 2.95 -0.60 18.42
CA GLN A 164 3.32 0.80 18.67
C GLN A 164 3.63 1.55 17.34
N GLY A 165 2.94 1.17 16.27
CA GLY A 165 3.03 1.80 14.95
C GLY A 165 1.64 2.20 14.44
N ALA A 166 1.59 2.88 13.31
CA ALA A 166 0.32 3.11 12.61
C ALA A 166 -0.08 1.85 11.86
N SER A 167 -1.26 1.31 12.16
CA SER A 167 -1.79 0.16 11.45
C SER A 167 -2.59 0.57 10.23
N LEU A 168 -2.50 -0.24 9.19
CA LEU A 168 -3.27 -0.16 7.97
C LEU A 168 -4.09 -1.44 7.82
N VAL A 169 -5.38 -1.31 7.61
CA VAL A 169 -6.25 -2.44 7.25
C VAL A 169 -7.05 -2.04 6.02
N LEU A 170 -6.77 -2.70 4.92
CA LEU A 170 -7.52 -2.51 3.69
C LEU A 170 -8.72 -3.43 3.70
N SER A 171 -9.91 -2.84 3.78
CA SER A 171 -11.17 -3.60 3.75
C SER A 171 -11.39 -4.18 2.34
N PRO A 172 -11.89 -5.42 2.23
CA PRO A 172 -12.20 -6.00 0.92
C PRO A 172 -13.29 -5.21 0.21
N LYS A 173 -13.28 -5.27 -1.10
CA LYS A 173 -14.42 -4.81 -1.90
C LYS A 173 -15.65 -5.59 -1.49
N HIS A 174 -16.74 -4.87 -1.28
CA HIS A 174 -18.02 -5.51 -1.05
C HIS A 174 -18.50 -6.12 -2.38
N GLU A 175 -18.36 -7.43 -2.52
CA GLU A 175 -18.73 -8.17 -3.74
C GLU A 175 -20.07 -8.92 -3.60
N ALA A 176 -20.90 -8.55 -2.62
CA ALA A 176 -22.22 -9.17 -2.51
C ALA A 176 -23.09 -8.79 -3.73
N PRO A 177 -23.91 -9.73 -4.23
CA PRO A 177 -24.86 -9.44 -5.31
C PRO A 177 -25.83 -8.33 -4.91
N ILE A 178 -26.12 -7.44 -5.85
CA ILE A 178 -27.13 -6.40 -5.67
C ILE A 178 -28.50 -7.05 -5.65
N ARG A 179 -29.30 -6.70 -4.64
CA ARG A 179 -30.70 -7.11 -4.50
C ARG A 179 -31.65 -6.04 -5.02
N HIS A 180 -31.34 -4.76 -4.79
CA HIS A 180 -32.21 -3.64 -5.17
C HIS A 180 -31.44 -2.34 -5.29
N ILE A 181 -31.85 -1.51 -6.26
CA ILE A 181 -31.34 -0.16 -6.48
C ILE A 181 -32.54 0.78 -6.50
N GLU A 182 -32.45 1.92 -5.79
CA GLU A 182 -33.47 2.96 -5.75
C GLU A 182 -32.85 4.34 -5.87
N PHE A 183 -33.56 5.26 -6.56
CA PHE A 183 -33.17 6.68 -6.62
C PHE A 183 -34.23 7.53 -5.93
N VAL A 184 -33.80 8.33 -4.97
CA VAL A 184 -34.65 9.22 -4.20
C VAL A 184 -34.28 10.67 -4.44
N SER A 185 -35.19 11.48 -4.95
CA SER A 185 -34.97 12.93 -5.10
C SER A 185 -35.00 13.60 -3.73
N LEU A 186 -33.93 14.30 -3.37
CA LEU A 186 -33.84 15.09 -2.13
C LEU A 186 -34.11 16.57 -2.39
N SER A 187 -33.69 17.07 -3.56
CA SER A 187 -33.95 18.44 -4.04
C SER A 187 -33.75 18.46 -5.56
N PRO A 188 -34.05 19.59 -6.25
CA PRO A 188 -33.79 19.71 -7.68
C PRO A 188 -32.32 19.48 -8.11
N THR A 189 -31.37 19.66 -7.17
CA THR A 189 -29.92 19.52 -7.42
C THR A 189 -29.28 18.37 -6.65
N ARG A 190 -30.04 17.60 -5.89
CA ARG A 190 -29.53 16.49 -5.05
C ARG A 190 -30.44 15.30 -5.08
N ALA A 191 -29.89 14.13 -5.35
CA ALA A 191 -30.55 12.86 -5.28
C ALA A 191 -29.75 11.87 -4.42
N LEU A 192 -30.42 10.84 -3.92
CA LEU A 192 -29.82 9.74 -3.17
C LEU A 192 -29.97 8.47 -4.02
N ALA A 193 -28.90 7.77 -4.25
CA ALA A 193 -28.89 6.40 -4.73
C ALA A 193 -28.77 5.45 -3.53
N VAL A 194 -29.66 4.48 -3.44
CA VAL A 194 -29.70 3.46 -2.38
C VAL A 194 -29.45 2.11 -3.06
N LEU A 195 -28.42 1.40 -2.62
CA LEU A 195 -28.13 0.04 -3.05
C LEU A 195 -28.36 -0.91 -1.87
N VAL A 196 -29.14 -1.93 -2.10
CA VAL A 196 -29.39 -3.01 -1.13
C VAL A 196 -28.75 -4.27 -1.68
N PHE A 197 -27.92 -4.92 -0.89
CA PHE A 197 -27.20 -6.14 -1.25
C PHE A 197 -27.92 -7.39 -0.71
N ALA A 198 -27.58 -8.56 -1.28
CA ALA A 198 -28.21 -9.83 -0.93
C ALA A 198 -27.96 -10.24 0.53
N ASP A 199 -26.84 -9.82 1.10
CA ASP A 199 -26.46 -10.03 2.51
C ASP A 199 -27.15 -9.05 3.49
N GLY A 200 -27.97 -8.11 2.97
CA GLY A 200 -28.69 -7.12 3.77
C GLY A 200 -27.90 -5.82 4.01
N HIS A 201 -26.67 -5.72 3.51
CA HIS A 201 -25.93 -4.45 3.53
C HIS A 201 -26.64 -3.39 2.68
N VAL A 202 -26.62 -2.12 3.12
CA VAL A 202 -27.22 -0.99 2.40
C VAL A 202 -26.21 0.12 2.26
N GLU A 203 -25.98 0.52 1.02
CA GLU A 203 -25.16 1.70 0.70
C GLU A 203 -26.02 2.87 0.24
N ASN A 204 -25.66 4.06 0.65
CA ASN A 204 -26.32 5.30 0.30
C ASN A 204 -25.34 6.29 -0.31
N ARG A 205 -25.71 6.91 -1.44
CA ARG A 205 -24.89 7.92 -2.10
C ARG A 205 -25.68 9.12 -2.51
N ILE A 206 -25.21 10.30 -2.13
CA ILE A 206 -25.77 11.57 -2.58
C ILE A 206 -25.03 12.03 -3.82
N PHE A 207 -25.78 12.40 -4.85
CA PHE A 207 -25.24 12.90 -6.09
C PHE A 207 -26.06 14.07 -6.67
N ALA A 208 -25.50 14.76 -7.64
CA ALA A 208 -26.20 15.78 -8.41
C ALA A 208 -26.84 15.13 -9.65
N PRO A 209 -28.17 14.98 -9.69
CA PRO A 209 -28.82 14.41 -10.85
C PRO A 209 -28.74 15.39 -12.05
N PRO A 210 -28.75 14.88 -13.29
CA PRO A 210 -28.88 15.74 -14.48
C PRO A 210 -30.09 16.67 -14.40
N MET A 211 -30.01 17.82 -15.07
CA MET A 211 -31.11 18.80 -15.05
C MET A 211 -32.38 18.24 -15.70
N GLY A 212 -33.53 18.54 -15.10
CA GLY A 212 -34.83 18.14 -15.63
C GLY A 212 -35.29 16.74 -15.21
N GLN A 213 -34.59 16.08 -14.30
CA GLN A 213 -34.99 14.78 -13.77
C GLN A 213 -36.37 14.83 -13.11
N THR A 214 -37.18 13.85 -13.43
CA THR A 214 -38.54 13.65 -12.89
C THR A 214 -38.58 12.39 -12.02
N PRO A 215 -39.56 12.28 -11.10
CA PRO A 215 -39.78 11.02 -10.38
C PRO A 215 -40.01 9.81 -11.29
N SER A 216 -40.57 10.05 -12.48
CA SER A 216 -40.81 8.99 -13.48
C SER A 216 -39.50 8.50 -14.10
N SER A 217 -38.63 9.41 -14.55
CA SER A 217 -37.34 9.06 -15.14
C SER A 217 -36.40 8.38 -14.12
N MET A 218 -36.44 8.81 -12.85
CA MET A 218 -35.71 8.14 -11.77
C MET A 218 -36.18 6.71 -11.55
N ARG A 219 -37.49 6.48 -11.56
CA ARG A 219 -38.06 5.14 -11.43
C ARG A 219 -37.72 4.25 -12.63
N GLU A 220 -37.78 4.80 -13.83
CA GLU A 220 -37.40 4.08 -15.06
C GLU A 220 -35.94 3.66 -15.02
N ALA A 221 -35.03 4.56 -14.63
CA ALA A 221 -33.62 4.27 -14.45
C ALA A 221 -33.39 3.18 -13.39
N ALA A 222 -34.07 3.27 -12.24
CA ALA A 222 -33.97 2.25 -11.19
C ALA A 222 -34.46 0.89 -11.68
N ASN A 223 -35.62 0.84 -12.38
CA ASN A 223 -36.15 -0.41 -12.93
C ASN A 223 -35.21 -1.05 -13.96
N PHE A 224 -34.63 -0.24 -14.84
CA PHE A 224 -33.66 -0.71 -15.80
C PHE A 224 -32.40 -1.30 -15.12
N LEU A 225 -31.86 -0.59 -14.14
CA LEU A 225 -30.69 -1.06 -13.40
C LEU A 225 -30.99 -2.31 -12.58
N ASN A 226 -32.15 -2.40 -11.94
CA ASN A 226 -32.58 -3.59 -11.18
C ASN A 226 -32.69 -4.82 -12.09
N ALA A 227 -33.22 -4.67 -13.32
CA ALA A 227 -33.29 -5.76 -14.28
C ALA A 227 -31.90 -6.27 -14.74
N LEU A 228 -30.89 -5.41 -14.76
CA LEU A 228 -29.51 -5.77 -15.07
C LEU A 228 -28.73 -6.29 -13.86
N ALA A 229 -29.06 -5.81 -12.67
CA ALA A 229 -28.31 -6.04 -11.44
C ALA A 229 -28.69 -7.35 -10.73
N GLU A 230 -29.80 -7.99 -11.10
CA GLU A 230 -30.29 -9.17 -10.40
C GLU A 230 -29.21 -10.28 -10.30
N GLY A 231 -28.80 -10.60 -9.08
CA GLY A 231 -27.77 -11.61 -8.80
C GLY A 231 -26.35 -11.24 -9.22
N LYS A 232 -26.09 -9.97 -9.56
CA LYS A 232 -24.78 -9.50 -10.00
C LYS A 232 -24.14 -8.55 -8.99
N THR A 233 -22.83 -8.55 -8.96
CA THR A 233 -22.05 -7.59 -8.17
C THR A 233 -22.04 -6.21 -8.85
N VAL A 234 -21.63 -5.17 -8.13
CA VAL A 234 -21.49 -3.82 -8.70
C VAL A 234 -20.49 -3.79 -9.85
N SER A 235 -19.39 -4.53 -9.71
CA SER A 235 -18.36 -4.63 -10.77
C SER A 235 -18.90 -5.27 -12.06
N GLU A 236 -19.71 -6.33 -11.92
CA GLU A 236 -20.38 -6.97 -13.06
C GLU A 236 -21.42 -6.06 -13.68
N LEU A 237 -22.22 -5.36 -12.86
CA LEU A 237 -23.21 -4.40 -13.34
C LEU A 237 -22.55 -3.28 -14.15
N LYS A 238 -21.45 -2.69 -13.67
CA LYS A 238 -20.67 -1.67 -14.42
C LYS A 238 -20.29 -2.16 -15.81
N ARG A 239 -19.71 -3.36 -15.90
CA ARG A 239 -19.30 -3.95 -17.20
C ARG A 239 -20.47 -4.14 -18.16
N ILE A 240 -21.61 -4.58 -17.65
CA ILE A 240 -22.82 -4.83 -18.45
C ILE A 240 -23.44 -3.50 -18.89
N MET A 241 -23.52 -2.51 -18.00
CA MET A 241 -24.07 -1.19 -18.30
C MET A 241 -23.40 -0.53 -19.51
N GLN A 242 -22.07 -0.56 -19.60
CA GLN A 242 -21.35 0.03 -20.73
C GLN A 242 -21.78 -0.54 -22.08
N THR A 243 -22.20 -1.79 -22.10
CA THR A 243 -22.65 -2.47 -23.32
C THR A 243 -24.16 -2.29 -23.55
N GLU A 244 -24.97 -2.49 -22.53
CA GLU A 244 -26.43 -2.50 -22.62
C GLU A 244 -27.04 -1.11 -22.84
N VAL A 245 -26.50 -0.06 -22.16
CA VAL A 245 -26.95 1.33 -22.39
C VAL A 245 -26.73 1.75 -23.83
N LYS A 246 -25.62 1.33 -24.44
CA LYS A 246 -25.36 1.59 -25.86
C LYS A 246 -26.31 0.81 -26.80
N ALA A 247 -26.61 -0.44 -26.45
CA ALA A 247 -27.46 -1.31 -27.26
C ALA A 247 -28.95 -0.89 -27.23
N ARG A 248 -29.43 -0.41 -26.07
CA ARG A 248 -30.85 -0.06 -25.86
C ARG A 248 -31.13 1.44 -25.88
N ARG A 249 -30.29 2.21 -26.60
CA ARG A 249 -30.42 3.68 -26.68
C ARG A 249 -31.78 4.19 -27.12
N GLN A 250 -32.52 3.40 -27.90
CA GLN A 250 -33.84 3.78 -28.41
C GLN A 250 -35.01 3.41 -27.50
N GLU A 251 -34.79 2.54 -26.52
CA GLU A 251 -35.85 2.01 -25.64
C GLU A 251 -35.90 2.76 -24.27
N ILE A 252 -34.85 3.46 -23.91
CA ILE A 252 -34.73 4.16 -22.61
C ILE A 252 -34.94 5.66 -22.84
N ASP A 253 -35.82 6.29 -22.05
CA ASP A 253 -36.01 7.73 -22.08
C ASP A 253 -34.66 8.48 -21.86
N GLN A 254 -34.51 9.60 -22.55
CA GLN A 254 -33.26 10.37 -22.53
C GLN A 254 -32.87 10.75 -21.08
N LEU A 255 -33.84 11.20 -20.28
CA LEU A 255 -33.61 11.58 -18.89
C LEU A 255 -33.20 10.40 -18.02
N ALA A 256 -33.82 9.22 -18.22
CA ALA A 256 -33.43 8.01 -17.53
C ALA A 256 -32.02 7.56 -17.92
N ARG A 257 -31.65 7.69 -19.18
CA ARG A 257 -30.29 7.41 -19.67
C ARG A 257 -29.25 8.33 -19.08
N ASP A 258 -29.50 9.63 -19.10
CA ASP A 258 -28.60 10.63 -18.51
C ASP A 258 -28.39 10.36 -17.00
N LEU A 259 -29.43 9.88 -16.31
CA LEU A 259 -29.35 9.48 -14.90
C LEU A 259 -28.51 8.20 -14.71
N ILE A 260 -28.68 7.20 -15.57
CA ILE A 260 -27.91 5.96 -15.55
C ILE A 260 -26.43 6.24 -15.82
N GLU A 261 -26.13 7.05 -16.84
CA GLU A 261 -24.77 7.46 -17.18
C GLU A 261 -24.13 8.31 -16.05
N SER A 262 -24.90 9.20 -15.46
CA SER A 262 -24.47 9.96 -14.28
C SER A 262 -24.28 9.06 -13.05
N GLY A 263 -25.15 8.08 -12.86
CA GLY A 263 -25.04 7.06 -11.83
C GLY A 263 -23.80 6.18 -12.01
N ALA A 264 -23.49 5.78 -13.24
CA ALA A 264 -22.25 5.08 -13.57
C ALA A 264 -21.01 5.89 -13.21
N ALA A 265 -21.02 7.21 -13.51
CA ALA A 265 -19.93 8.10 -13.14
C ALA A 265 -19.77 8.28 -11.61
N ILE A 266 -20.87 8.17 -10.85
CA ILE A 266 -20.81 8.17 -9.38
C ILE A 266 -20.17 6.88 -8.87
N TRP A 267 -20.43 5.77 -9.55
CA TRP A 267 -19.79 4.48 -9.24
C TRP A 267 -18.37 4.36 -9.80
N GLU A 268 -17.99 5.20 -10.77
CA GLU A 268 -16.62 5.37 -11.25
C GLU A 268 -15.78 6.27 -10.35
N ASN A 269 -16.40 7.25 -9.68
CA ASN A 269 -15.72 8.08 -8.68
C ASN A 269 -15.52 7.26 -7.38
N GLU A 270 -14.52 6.48 -7.38
CA GLU A 270 -14.10 5.33 -6.59
C GLU A 270 -13.89 5.55 -5.10
N GLY A 271 -14.52 6.52 -4.53
CA GLY A 271 -14.25 6.85 -3.14
C GLY A 271 -14.93 5.99 -2.11
N ASP A 272 -15.98 5.24 -2.45
CA ASP A 272 -16.83 4.69 -1.39
C ASP A 272 -17.42 3.29 -1.63
N MET A 273 -17.33 2.74 -2.83
CA MET A 273 -17.81 1.36 -3.13
C MET A 273 -16.69 0.34 -3.24
N GLY A 274 -15.46 0.77 -3.05
CA GLY A 274 -14.28 -0.05 -3.15
C GLY A 274 -13.68 -0.35 -1.79
N GLU A 275 -12.47 -0.70 -1.83
CA GLU A 275 -11.57 -0.88 -0.71
C GLU A 275 -11.54 0.34 0.19
N ARG A 276 -11.75 0.14 1.47
CA ARG A 276 -11.63 1.20 2.49
C ARG A 276 -10.34 0.98 3.26
N LEU A 277 -9.45 1.96 3.21
CA LEU A 277 -8.26 1.95 4.04
C LEU A 277 -8.58 2.47 5.45
N ILE A 278 -8.48 1.58 6.43
CA ILE A 278 -8.61 1.90 7.85
C ILE A 278 -7.21 2.18 8.39
N VAL A 279 -6.98 3.38 8.91
CA VAL A 279 -5.71 3.77 9.52
C VAL A 279 -5.92 4.04 11.01
N ARG A 280 -5.15 3.36 11.87
CA ARG A 280 -5.19 3.53 13.34
C ARG A 280 -3.80 3.79 13.90
N GLY A 281 -3.74 4.51 15.03
CA GLY A 281 -2.49 4.75 15.75
C GLY A 281 -1.56 5.77 15.11
N ARG A 282 -2.09 6.76 14.40
CA ARG A 282 -1.30 7.86 13.82
C ARG A 282 -0.42 8.58 14.85
N SER A 283 -0.87 8.66 16.11
CA SER A 283 -0.12 9.27 17.22
C SER A 283 1.22 8.57 17.47
N HIS A 284 1.30 7.26 17.29
CA HIS A 284 2.57 6.52 17.51
C HIS A 284 3.68 6.94 16.55
N LEU A 285 3.35 7.45 15.36
CA LEU A 285 4.35 7.99 14.44
C LEU A 285 4.82 9.38 14.89
N LEU A 286 3.95 10.17 15.53
CA LEU A 286 4.26 11.50 16.04
C LEU A 286 5.09 11.44 17.34
N ASP A 287 4.87 10.44 18.18
CA ASP A 287 5.57 10.24 19.44
C ASP A 287 7.03 9.80 19.27
N SER A 288 7.44 9.44 18.07
CA SER A 288 8.79 8.98 17.75
C SER A 288 9.87 10.08 17.85
N GLY A 289 9.51 11.31 18.20
CA GLY A 289 10.43 12.35 18.66
C GLY A 289 11.33 12.94 17.59
N GLY A 290 10.86 13.03 16.36
CA GLY A 290 11.59 13.59 15.24
C GLY A 290 11.63 15.14 15.23
N GLU A 291 12.57 15.70 14.50
CA GLU A 291 12.65 17.10 14.16
C GLU A 291 11.39 17.55 13.39
N SER A 292 11.10 18.86 13.34
CA SER A 292 9.90 19.42 12.68
C SER A 292 9.69 18.90 11.25
N GLU A 293 10.77 18.62 10.53
CA GLU A 293 10.73 18.06 9.18
C GLU A 293 10.17 16.64 9.11
N GLU A 294 10.45 15.81 10.11
CA GLU A 294 9.94 14.44 10.18
C GLU A 294 8.41 14.43 10.43
N LEU A 295 7.92 15.35 11.23
CA LEU A 295 6.49 15.54 11.47
C LEU A 295 5.73 15.99 10.21
N GLU A 296 6.33 16.86 9.39
CA GLU A 296 5.74 17.28 8.11
C GLU A 296 5.71 16.14 7.10
N ARG A 297 6.77 15.31 7.05
CA ARG A 297 6.81 14.10 6.20
C ARG A 297 5.72 13.09 6.59
N ILE A 298 5.56 12.83 7.89
CA ILE A 298 4.52 11.95 8.41
C ILE A 298 3.11 12.49 8.09
N ARG A 299 2.90 13.80 8.23
CA ARG A 299 1.64 14.43 7.86
C ARG A 299 1.36 14.28 6.36
N SER A 300 2.36 14.54 5.51
CA SER A 300 2.27 14.34 4.07
C SER A 300 1.94 12.89 3.70
N LEU A 301 2.55 11.92 4.37
CA LEU A 301 2.24 10.49 4.20
C LEU A 301 0.76 10.20 4.46
N PHE A 302 0.18 10.75 5.55
CA PHE A 302 -1.24 10.50 5.84
C PHE A 302 -2.17 11.24 4.90
N ASP A 303 -1.82 12.44 4.48
CA ASP A 303 -2.58 13.19 3.47
C ASP A 303 -2.59 12.44 2.12
N ASP A 304 -1.48 11.80 1.77
CA ASP A 304 -1.36 10.97 0.57
C ASP A 304 -2.15 9.66 0.71
N LEU A 305 -2.07 8.97 1.83
CA LEU A 305 -2.87 7.78 2.12
C LEU A 305 -4.40 8.05 2.18
N GLU A 306 -4.80 9.28 2.50
CA GLU A 306 -6.21 9.69 2.43
C GLU A 306 -6.65 10.06 1.00
N ARG A 307 -5.71 10.37 0.11
CA ARG A 307 -5.98 10.58 -1.32
C ARG A 307 -6.04 9.24 -2.02
N LYS A 308 -7.21 8.95 -2.58
CA LYS A 308 -7.66 7.67 -3.17
C LYS A 308 -6.74 6.96 -4.18
N ARG A 309 -5.70 7.61 -4.69
CA ARG A 309 -4.75 7.01 -5.64
C ARG A 309 -3.84 5.96 -4.99
N ASP A 310 -3.54 6.13 -3.72
CA ASP A 310 -2.52 5.36 -3.03
C ASP A 310 -3.01 3.97 -2.59
N ILE A 311 -4.34 3.76 -2.53
CA ILE A 311 -4.92 2.45 -2.19
C ILE A 311 -4.64 1.41 -3.29
N THR A 312 -4.76 1.80 -4.56
CA THR A 312 -4.46 0.90 -5.69
C THR A 312 -2.98 0.51 -5.69
N GLU A 313 -2.09 1.49 -5.48
CA GLU A 313 -0.65 1.27 -5.41
C GLU A 313 -0.28 0.43 -4.17
N PHE A 314 -0.98 0.61 -3.05
CA PHE A 314 -0.83 -0.23 -1.85
C PHE A 314 -1.25 -1.69 -2.11
N LEU A 315 -2.31 -1.92 -2.91
CA LEU A 315 -2.73 -3.25 -3.32
C LEU A 315 -1.72 -3.90 -4.26
N GLU A 316 -1.22 -3.18 -5.25
CA GLU A 316 -0.20 -3.67 -6.17
C GLU A 316 1.03 -4.21 -5.41
N LEU A 317 1.38 -3.57 -4.27
CA LEU A 317 2.44 -4.07 -3.39
C LEU A 317 2.14 -5.44 -2.78
N THR A 318 0.88 -5.83 -2.70
CA THR A 318 0.44 -7.09 -2.07
C THR A 318 0.03 -8.17 -3.08
N GLU A 319 -0.22 -7.83 -4.35
CA GLU A 319 -0.69 -8.78 -5.37
C GLU A 319 0.36 -9.80 -5.82
N GLU A 320 1.65 -9.50 -5.71
CA GLU A 320 2.72 -10.34 -6.26
C GLU A 320 3.17 -11.52 -5.37
N GLY A 321 2.39 -12.01 -4.42
CA GLY A 321 2.73 -13.23 -3.68
C GLY A 321 2.14 -13.38 -2.29
N GLU A 322 2.17 -14.61 -1.79
CA GLU A 322 1.78 -14.97 -0.43
C GLU A 322 2.87 -14.57 0.58
N GLY A 323 2.47 -14.07 1.75
CA GLY A 323 3.35 -13.79 2.89
C GLY A 323 3.62 -12.31 3.17
N VAL A 324 4.38 -12.10 4.23
CA VAL A 324 4.71 -10.74 4.72
C VAL A 324 5.77 -10.10 3.83
N ARG A 325 5.55 -8.85 3.47
CA ARG A 325 6.50 -8.00 2.75
C ARG A 325 6.94 -6.83 3.62
N ILE A 326 8.18 -6.46 3.47
CA ILE A 326 8.80 -5.38 4.22
C ILE A 326 9.40 -4.39 3.22
N PHE A 327 9.01 -3.14 3.36
CA PHE A 327 9.56 -2.02 2.59
C PHE A 327 10.23 -1.05 3.55
N ILE A 328 11.48 -0.69 3.29
CA ILE A 328 12.32 0.12 4.18
C ILE A 328 12.64 1.46 3.51
N GLY A 329 12.22 2.56 4.14
CA GLY A 329 12.55 3.92 3.69
C GLY A 329 12.17 4.16 2.22
N SER A 330 13.16 4.40 1.38
CA SER A 330 12.99 4.78 -0.03
C SER A 330 12.61 3.64 -0.99
N GLU A 331 12.52 2.39 -0.53
CA GLU A 331 12.20 1.24 -1.38
C GLU A 331 10.81 1.32 -2.02
N ASN A 332 9.91 2.00 -1.35
CA ASN A 332 8.58 2.25 -1.88
C ASN A 332 8.38 3.73 -2.19
N LYS A 333 7.91 4.05 -3.39
CA LYS A 333 7.64 5.43 -3.82
C LYS A 333 6.65 6.16 -2.92
N LEU A 334 5.63 5.47 -2.40
CA LEU A 334 4.64 6.02 -1.46
C LEU A 334 5.27 6.49 -0.15
N PHE A 335 6.27 5.78 0.35
CA PHE A 335 6.88 6.03 1.65
C PHE A 335 8.28 6.64 1.58
N SER A 336 8.84 6.81 0.39
CA SER A 336 10.19 7.36 0.20
C SER A 336 10.34 8.77 0.78
N LEU A 337 9.29 9.58 0.71
CA LEU A 337 9.28 10.95 1.23
C LEU A 337 9.22 11.01 2.76
N SER A 338 8.60 10.01 3.40
CA SER A 338 8.45 9.98 4.86
C SER A 338 9.62 9.32 5.57
N GLY A 339 10.50 8.58 4.85
CA GLY A 339 11.57 7.79 5.47
C GLY A 339 11.03 6.71 6.41
N SER A 340 9.78 6.26 6.20
CA SER A 340 9.11 5.26 7.03
C SER A 340 9.27 3.86 6.43
N SER A 341 9.12 2.84 7.28
CA SER A 341 9.03 1.45 6.83
C SER A 341 7.61 0.95 6.90
N LEU A 342 7.26 0.05 5.98
CA LEU A 342 6.00 -0.65 5.91
C LEU A 342 6.24 -2.16 6.03
N VAL A 343 5.52 -2.80 6.93
CA VAL A 343 5.39 -4.26 7.02
C VAL A 343 3.95 -4.60 6.66
N VAL A 344 3.71 -5.37 5.60
CA VAL A 344 2.37 -5.66 5.07
C VAL A 344 2.23 -7.13 4.73
N SER A 345 1.03 -7.67 4.99
CA SER A 345 0.65 -9.04 4.61
C SER A 345 -0.71 -9.02 3.92
N PRO A 346 -0.85 -9.65 2.74
CA PRO A 346 -2.15 -9.87 2.14
C PRO A 346 -2.98 -10.83 2.99
N TYR A 347 -4.30 -10.68 2.99
CA TYR A 347 -5.21 -11.68 3.53
C TYR A 347 -6.16 -12.21 2.46
N MET A 348 -6.58 -13.46 2.62
CA MET A 348 -7.28 -14.22 1.59
C MET A 348 -8.64 -14.68 2.11
N ASN A 349 -9.57 -14.87 1.16
CA ASN A 349 -10.83 -15.56 1.43
C ASN A 349 -10.65 -17.10 1.44
N ALA A 350 -11.75 -17.84 1.64
CA ALA A 350 -11.76 -19.31 1.63
C ALA A 350 -11.25 -19.91 0.30
N ASP A 351 -11.40 -19.20 -0.82
CA ASP A 351 -10.94 -19.61 -2.15
C ASP A 351 -9.45 -19.27 -2.40
N ARG A 352 -8.70 -18.81 -1.40
CA ARG A 352 -7.31 -18.35 -1.50
C ARG A 352 -7.11 -17.16 -2.44
N LYS A 353 -8.14 -16.38 -2.70
CA LYS A 353 -8.04 -15.13 -3.43
C LYS A 353 -7.66 -14.02 -2.46
N ILE A 354 -6.67 -13.21 -2.82
CA ILE A 354 -6.32 -11.99 -2.06
C ILE A 354 -7.49 -11.02 -2.16
N ILE A 355 -8.02 -10.62 -1.00
CA ILE A 355 -9.18 -9.74 -0.88
C ILE A 355 -8.88 -8.45 -0.12
N GLY A 356 -7.66 -8.30 0.36
CA GLY A 356 -7.19 -7.10 1.04
C GLY A 356 -5.83 -7.31 1.70
N ALA A 357 -5.40 -6.35 2.50
CA ALA A 357 -4.12 -6.38 3.17
C ALA A 357 -4.17 -5.76 4.57
N VAL A 358 -3.27 -6.21 5.42
CA VAL A 358 -3.02 -5.65 6.76
C VAL A 358 -1.57 -5.23 6.84
N GLY A 359 -1.29 -4.06 7.40
CA GLY A 359 0.08 -3.59 7.53
C GLY A 359 0.31 -2.69 8.73
N VAL A 360 1.59 -2.41 8.96
CA VAL A 360 2.07 -1.49 9.98
C VAL A 360 3.09 -0.55 9.36
N ILE A 361 2.88 0.75 9.53
CA ILE A 361 3.85 1.79 9.20
C ILE A 361 4.53 2.26 10.49
N GLY A 362 5.82 2.44 10.42
CA GLY A 362 6.62 3.00 11.50
C GLY A 362 7.95 3.56 11.00
N PRO A 363 8.79 4.08 11.89
CA PRO A 363 10.14 4.51 11.54
C PRO A 363 10.95 3.33 10.98
N THR A 364 12.03 3.60 10.24
CA THR A 364 12.91 2.54 9.70
C THR A 364 13.51 1.63 10.80
N ARG A 365 13.49 2.07 12.04
CA ARG A 365 13.91 1.32 13.24
C ARG A 365 12.83 0.43 13.86
N LEU A 366 11.89 -0.08 13.05
CA LEU A 366 10.91 -1.06 13.53
C LEU A 366 11.60 -2.35 14.00
N ASN A 367 11.09 -2.95 15.06
CA ASN A 367 11.49 -4.30 15.45
C ASN A 367 10.85 -5.33 14.51
N TYR A 368 11.47 -5.51 13.33
CA TYR A 368 10.94 -6.38 12.28
C TYR A 368 10.75 -7.83 12.77
N GLY A 369 11.67 -8.35 13.58
CA GLY A 369 11.57 -9.72 14.12
C GLY A 369 10.31 -9.97 14.96
N ARG A 370 9.81 -8.92 15.63
CA ARG A 370 8.57 -8.96 16.42
C ARG A 370 7.35 -8.61 15.57
N ILE A 371 7.47 -7.62 14.66
CA ILE A 371 6.31 -7.10 13.91
C ILE A 371 5.85 -8.06 12.82
N VAL A 372 6.78 -8.73 12.14
CA VAL A 372 6.46 -9.69 11.07
C VAL A 372 5.46 -10.75 11.52
N PRO A 373 5.68 -11.52 12.60
CA PRO A 373 4.71 -12.53 13.03
C PRO A 373 3.39 -11.94 13.52
N ILE A 374 3.39 -10.72 14.05
CA ILE A 374 2.16 -10.02 14.46
C ILE A 374 1.31 -9.67 13.22
N VAL A 375 1.92 -9.11 12.19
CA VAL A 375 1.23 -8.73 10.94
C VAL A 375 0.73 -9.97 10.20
N ASP A 376 1.55 -11.02 10.10
CA ASP A 376 1.16 -12.30 9.48
C ASP A 376 -0.04 -12.92 10.19
N TYR A 377 0.01 -13.03 11.51
CA TYR A 377 -1.10 -13.55 12.30
C TYR A 377 -2.37 -12.72 12.14
N THR A 378 -2.24 -11.39 12.13
CA THR A 378 -3.38 -10.50 11.96
C THR A 378 -4.02 -10.67 10.59
N ALA A 379 -3.23 -10.86 9.53
CA ALA A 379 -3.75 -11.14 8.20
C ALA A 379 -4.54 -12.46 8.16
N GLN A 380 -4.02 -13.52 8.77
CA GLN A 380 -4.72 -14.81 8.89
C GLN A 380 -6.03 -14.68 9.69
N LEU A 381 -6.00 -13.90 10.77
CA LEU A 381 -7.17 -13.64 11.61
C LEU A 381 -8.27 -12.89 10.84
N VAL A 382 -7.90 -11.87 10.07
CA VAL A 382 -8.83 -11.13 9.19
C VAL A 382 -9.39 -12.02 8.09
N GLY A 383 -8.55 -12.79 7.41
CA GLY A 383 -8.98 -13.71 6.36
C GLY A 383 -10.00 -14.73 6.87
N LYS A 384 -9.77 -15.30 8.06
CA LYS A 384 -10.71 -16.21 8.72
C LYS A 384 -12.03 -15.52 9.07
N LEU A 385 -11.96 -14.32 9.66
CA LEU A 385 -13.15 -13.54 10.04
C LEU A 385 -14.08 -13.26 8.85
N ILE A 386 -13.50 -12.96 7.69
CA ILE A 386 -14.27 -12.67 6.47
C ILE A 386 -14.83 -13.95 5.87
N SER A 387 -14.04 -15.04 5.86
CA SER A 387 -14.49 -16.35 5.35
C SER A 387 -15.63 -16.95 6.17
N ASP A 388 -15.67 -16.72 7.48
CA ASP A 388 -16.73 -17.22 8.37
C ASP A 388 -18.07 -16.45 8.21
N GLN A 389 -18.07 -15.34 7.46
CA GLN A 389 -19.27 -14.51 7.20
C GLN A 389 -19.77 -14.60 5.76
N SER A 390 -19.02 -15.24 4.86
CA SER A 390 -19.41 -15.52 3.47
C SER A 390 -20.15 -16.83 3.36
#